data_cecb9707d45b55cb939f13400f8854df
#
_entry.id   cecb9707d45b55cb939f13400f8854df
#
_cell.length_a   1.000
_cell.length_b   1.000
_cell.length_c   1.000
_cell.angle_alpha   90.00
_cell.angle_beta   90.00
_cell.angle_gamma   90.00
#
_symmetry.space_group_name_H-M   'P 1'
#
loop_
_entity.id
_entity.type
_entity.pdbx_description
1 polymer ?
#
loop_
_entity_poly.entity_id
_entity_poly.type
_entity_poly.pdbx_seq_one_letter_code
_entity_poly.pdbx_strand_id
1 'polypeptide(L)'
;RARFLDGERMEVEGREVLAGRYLLATGARPFLPPIPGLQESAPWTYLEALSAPALPESLLVVGGGPIGLELAQAFARLGSRVTVLEALPEVLPQEDRELARLLRGYLEEEGLRVHTGVRVEAVAREGAFRVRTDRGVFEAERLLVATGRRPDLEGLGLERAGVERDERGFLRLDPSLRTTNPRVYAAGDAAGLPQFVYVAAQSGRVAARNALGVKAPLDLAALPRVTFTDPALAAVGLTEEEARRRYGAGVRAATLPLSQVPKALTARDTRGAFKIVVDEEGTVLGLHVLAHEAGDVIQEGILAVKYGFGYRDLIDTFHPYLTLAEGIRLVAQALDADPKKLSCCA
;
A
#
# COMPACT_ATOMS: atom_id res chain seq x y z
N ARG A 1 -20.12 -5.64 -21.79
CA ARG A 1 -19.21 -4.47 -21.83
C ARG A 1 -20.00 -3.18 -21.98
N ALA A 2 -19.47 -2.08 -21.42
CA ALA A 2 -20.07 -0.76 -21.53
C ALA A 2 -19.09 0.19 -22.24
N ARG A 3 -19.61 1.11 -23.07
CA ARG A 3 -18.81 2.16 -23.71
C ARG A 3 -19.66 3.42 -23.96
N PHE A 4 -19.07 4.58 -23.85
CA PHE A 4 -19.72 5.81 -24.24
C PHE A 4 -19.87 5.90 -25.75
N LEU A 5 -21.04 6.32 -26.18
CA LEU A 5 -21.35 6.67 -27.56
C LEU A 5 -21.09 8.16 -27.82
N ASP A 6 -21.40 8.99 -26.82
CA ASP A 6 -21.17 10.44 -26.77
C ASP A 6 -21.15 10.94 -25.30
N GLY A 7 -21.28 12.25 -25.08
CA GLY A 7 -21.26 12.87 -23.75
C GLY A 7 -22.42 12.52 -22.83
N GLU A 8 -23.48 11.88 -23.33
CA GLU A 8 -24.71 11.61 -22.59
C GLU A 8 -25.16 10.16 -22.62
N ARG A 9 -24.71 9.38 -23.62
CA ARG A 9 -25.19 8.03 -23.89
C ARG A 9 -24.08 6.98 -23.77
N MET A 10 -24.44 5.83 -23.24
CA MET A 10 -23.60 4.63 -23.23
C MET A 10 -24.27 3.49 -23.98
N GLU A 11 -23.47 2.63 -24.57
CA GLU A 11 -23.91 1.31 -25.03
C GLU A 11 -23.51 0.29 -23.96
N VAL A 12 -24.44 -0.53 -23.55
CA VAL A 12 -24.21 -1.66 -22.62
C VAL A 12 -24.78 -2.92 -23.27
N GLU A 13 -23.91 -3.86 -23.64
CA GLU A 13 -24.29 -5.13 -24.28
C GLU A 13 -25.23 -4.92 -25.51
N GLY A 14 -24.88 -3.95 -26.34
CA GLY A 14 -25.65 -3.62 -27.57
C GLY A 14 -26.92 -2.80 -27.32
N ARG A 15 -27.19 -2.39 -26.07
CA ARG A 15 -28.32 -1.53 -25.73
C ARG A 15 -27.84 -0.13 -25.39
N GLU A 16 -28.53 0.87 -25.94
CA GLU A 16 -28.29 2.27 -25.59
C GLU A 16 -28.89 2.60 -24.22
N VAL A 17 -28.10 3.27 -23.36
CA VAL A 17 -28.47 3.72 -22.02
C VAL A 17 -28.26 5.22 -21.95
N LEU A 18 -29.30 5.96 -21.59
CA LEU A 18 -29.28 7.37 -21.28
C LEU A 18 -29.46 7.54 -19.76
N ALA A 19 -28.51 8.20 -19.08
CA ALA A 19 -28.61 8.48 -17.68
C ALA A 19 -28.24 9.94 -17.35
N GLY A 20 -28.82 10.48 -16.29
CA GLY A 20 -28.49 11.82 -15.81
C GLY A 20 -27.07 11.95 -15.30
N ARG A 21 -26.50 10.86 -14.77
CA ARG A 21 -25.12 10.77 -14.23
C ARG A 21 -24.55 9.38 -14.45
N TYR A 22 -23.25 9.32 -14.56
CA TYR A 22 -22.47 8.09 -14.71
C TYR A 22 -21.37 8.03 -13.64
N LEU A 23 -21.12 6.85 -13.11
CA LEU A 23 -20.02 6.59 -12.17
C LEU A 23 -19.09 5.51 -12.74
N LEU A 24 -17.84 5.87 -12.99
CA LEU A 24 -16.79 4.94 -13.40
C LEU A 24 -16.19 4.29 -12.14
N ALA A 25 -16.39 3.00 -11.97
CA ALA A 25 -15.87 2.18 -10.89
C ALA A 25 -15.28 0.87 -11.42
N THR A 26 -14.58 0.97 -12.55
CA THR A 26 -14.05 -0.18 -13.31
C THR A 26 -12.80 -0.80 -12.70
N GLY A 27 -12.29 -0.21 -11.60
CA GLY A 27 -11.13 -0.74 -10.89
C GLY A 27 -9.81 -0.49 -11.62
N ALA A 28 -8.86 -1.37 -11.36
CA ALA A 28 -7.53 -1.34 -11.96
C ALA A 28 -7.09 -2.75 -12.36
N ARG A 29 -6.12 -2.82 -13.27
CA ARG A 29 -5.48 -4.04 -13.75
C ARG A 29 -3.99 -4.05 -13.41
N PRO A 30 -3.35 -5.23 -13.36
CA PRO A 30 -1.90 -5.32 -13.20
C PRO A 30 -1.19 -4.51 -14.27
N PHE A 31 -0.09 -3.87 -13.88
CA PHE A 31 0.78 -3.15 -14.80
C PHE A 31 2.02 -3.97 -15.10
N LEU A 32 2.19 -4.35 -16.36
CA LEU A 32 3.44 -4.92 -16.87
C LEU A 32 4.28 -3.78 -17.45
N PRO A 33 5.46 -3.50 -16.87
CA PRO A 33 6.35 -2.47 -17.41
C PRO A 33 6.86 -2.84 -18.82
N PRO A 34 7.23 -1.86 -19.64
CA PRO A 34 7.70 -2.12 -21.00
C PRO A 34 9.16 -2.64 -21.01
N ILE A 35 9.36 -3.81 -20.42
CA ILE A 35 10.64 -4.52 -20.39
C ILE A 35 10.68 -5.50 -21.57
N PRO A 36 11.73 -5.50 -22.39
CA PRO A 36 11.89 -6.41 -23.51
C PRO A 36 11.66 -7.88 -23.12
N GLY A 37 10.78 -8.56 -23.86
CA GLY A 37 10.44 -9.97 -23.67
C GLY A 37 9.51 -10.27 -22.46
N LEU A 38 9.18 -9.26 -21.64
CA LEU A 38 8.35 -9.49 -20.45
C LEU A 38 6.93 -9.92 -20.83
N GLN A 39 6.29 -9.18 -21.71
CA GLN A 39 4.89 -9.45 -22.07
C GLN A 39 4.76 -10.78 -22.83
N GLU A 40 5.70 -11.04 -23.77
CA GLU A 40 5.74 -12.23 -24.59
C GLU A 40 6.02 -13.49 -23.76
N SER A 41 6.74 -13.36 -22.63
CA SER A 41 7.06 -14.48 -21.73
C SER A 41 5.85 -14.96 -20.91
N ALA A 42 4.73 -14.24 -20.94
CA ALA A 42 3.52 -14.52 -20.17
C ALA A 42 3.81 -14.77 -18.67
N PRO A 43 4.33 -13.75 -17.94
CA PRO A 43 4.57 -13.85 -16.51
C PRO A 43 3.26 -13.93 -15.74
N TRP A 44 3.33 -14.38 -14.51
CA TRP A 44 2.22 -14.25 -13.58
C TRP A 44 2.06 -12.79 -13.13
N THR A 45 0.83 -12.41 -12.92
CA THR A 45 0.42 -11.32 -12.04
C THR A 45 -0.15 -11.92 -10.76
N TYR A 46 -0.67 -11.10 -9.85
CA TYR A 46 -1.35 -11.61 -8.66
C TYR A 46 -2.59 -12.49 -9.02
N LEU A 47 -3.19 -12.30 -10.20
CA LEU A 47 -4.33 -13.11 -10.64
C LEU A 47 -3.94 -14.55 -10.89
N GLU A 48 -2.88 -14.78 -11.66
CA GLU A 48 -2.36 -16.11 -11.95
C GLU A 48 -1.74 -16.74 -10.71
N ALA A 49 -1.05 -15.95 -9.87
CA ALA A 49 -0.44 -16.44 -8.65
C ALA A 49 -1.48 -16.97 -7.65
N LEU A 50 -2.60 -16.25 -7.46
CA LEU A 50 -3.69 -16.67 -6.55
C LEU A 50 -4.52 -17.83 -7.08
N SER A 51 -4.49 -18.09 -8.39
CA SER A 51 -5.19 -19.21 -9.04
C SER A 51 -4.26 -20.32 -9.52
N ALA A 52 -3.00 -20.32 -9.07
CA ALA A 52 -2.01 -21.30 -9.49
C ALA A 52 -2.46 -22.73 -9.10
N PRO A 53 -2.49 -23.67 -10.05
CA PRO A 53 -2.95 -25.04 -9.77
C PRO A 53 -1.92 -25.87 -9.00
N ALA A 54 -0.67 -25.43 -8.97
CA ALA A 54 0.42 -26.10 -8.29
C ALA A 54 1.45 -25.08 -7.78
N LEU A 55 2.12 -25.43 -6.70
CA LEU A 55 3.22 -24.65 -6.15
C LEU A 55 4.45 -24.78 -7.05
N PRO A 56 5.05 -23.65 -7.52
CA PRO A 56 6.29 -23.71 -8.27
C PRO A 56 7.47 -24.06 -7.35
N GLU A 57 8.47 -24.75 -7.87
CA GLU A 57 9.70 -25.03 -7.13
C GLU A 57 10.49 -23.75 -6.84
N SER A 58 10.46 -22.80 -7.78
CA SER A 58 11.09 -21.49 -7.62
C SER A 58 10.26 -20.36 -8.23
N LEU A 59 10.21 -19.24 -7.54
CA LEU A 59 9.48 -18.05 -7.93
C LEU A 59 10.40 -16.84 -7.91
N LEU A 60 10.47 -16.11 -9.01
CA LEU A 60 11.09 -14.79 -9.08
C LEU A 60 9.98 -13.73 -9.05
N VAL A 61 10.10 -12.75 -8.16
CA VAL A 61 9.13 -11.67 -7.99
C VAL A 61 9.79 -10.36 -8.40
N VAL A 62 9.21 -9.65 -9.35
CA VAL A 62 9.64 -8.30 -9.75
C VAL A 62 8.69 -7.29 -9.13
N GLY A 63 9.23 -6.52 -8.18
CA GLY A 63 8.54 -5.52 -7.38
C GLY A 63 8.45 -5.89 -5.90
N GLY A 64 9.07 -5.07 -5.04
CA GLY A 64 9.09 -5.18 -3.58
C GLY A 64 8.01 -4.34 -2.89
N GLY A 65 6.88 -4.06 -3.57
CA GLY A 65 5.70 -3.45 -2.99
C GLY A 65 4.85 -4.45 -2.18
N PRO A 66 3.70 -3.99 -1.58
CA PRO A 66 2.86 -4.85 -0.73
C PRO A 66 2.48 -6.18 -1.38
N ILE A 67 1.90 -6.16 -2.59
CA ILE A 67 1.48 -7.37 -3.31
C ILE A 67 2.66 -8.32 -3.54
N GLY A 68 3.82 -7.77 -3.93
CA GLY A 68 5.03 -8.55 -4.19
C GLY A 68 5.52 -9.26 -2.95
N LEU A 69 5.61 -8.57 -1.81
CA LEU A 69 6.10 -9.14 -0.55
C LEU A 69 5.12 -10.11 0.10
N GLU A 70 3.82 -9.80 0.09
CA GLU A 70 2.78 -10.67 0.62
C GLU A 70 2.77 -12.03 -0.11
N LEU A 71 2.77 -12.00 -1.45
CA LEU A 71 2.82 -13.23 -2.25
C LEU A 71 4.18 -13.93 -2.15
N ALA A 72 5.28 -13.18 -2.13
CA ALA A 72 6.61 -13.75 -1.95
C ALA A 72 6.71 -14.55 -0.65
N GLN A 73 6.27 -13.97 0.47
CA GLN A 73 6.27 -14.65 1.77
C GLN A 73 5.32 -15.85 1.77
N ALA A 74 4.12 -15.72 1.21
CA ALA A 74 3.16 -16.82 1.12
C ALA A 74 3.75 -18.01 0.36
N PHE A 75 4.31 -17.80 -0.83
CA PHE A 75 4.92 -18.86 -1.63
C PHE A 75 6.16 -19.45 -0.95
N ALA A 76 6.98 -18.64 -0.29
CA ALA A 76 8.15 -19.13 0.47
C ALA A 76 7.72 -20.06 1.62
N ARG A 77 6.72 -19.65 2.40
CA ARG A 77 6.16 -20.46 3.50
C ARG A 77 5.50 -21.76 3.03
N LEU A 78 4.98 -21.77 1.80
CA LEU A 78 4.47 -22.99 1.17
C LEU A 78 5.57 -23.91 0.64
N GLY A 79 6.83 -23.45 0.55
CA GLY A 79 7.98 -24.27 0.16
C GLY A 79 8.67 -23.88 -1.15
N SER A 80 8.23 -22.83 -1.85
CA SER A 80 8.94 -22.31 -3.02
C SER A 80 10.25 -21.63 -2.64
N ARG A 81 11.29 -21.73 -3.44
CA ARG A 81 12.48 -20.89 -3.37
C ARG A 81 12.15 -19.53 -4.00
N VAL A 82 12.03 -18.47 -3.17
CA VAL A 82 11.59 -17.15 -3.65
C VAL A 82 12.73 -16.15 -3.67
N THR A 83 12.84 -15.42 -4.79
CA THR A 83 13.74 -14.27 -4.96
C THR A 83 12.94 -13.04 -5.36
N VAL A 84 13.10 -11.93 -4.65
CA VAL A 84 12.46 -10.63 -4.93
C VAL A 84 13.47 -9.68 -5.53
N LEU A 85 13.14 -9.05 -6.65
CA LEU A 85 13.92 -7.99 -7.30
C LEU A 85 13.16 -6.66 -7.20
N GLU A 86 13.75 -5.69 -6.50
CA GLU A 86 13.21 -4.34 -6.34
C GLU A 86 14.16 -3.31 -6.98
N ALA A 87 13.61 -2.44 -7.83
CA ALA A 87 14.39 -1.41 -8.52
C ALA A 87 14.81 -0.26 -7.59
N LEU A 88 14.02 0.01 -6.57
CA LEU A 88 14.29 1.06 -5.59
C LEU A 88 15.29 0.59 -4.51
N PRO A 89 15.92 1.52 -3.78
CA PRO A 89 16.92 1.19 -2.76
C PRO A 89 16.38 0.39 -1.58
N GLU A 90 15.06 0.36 -1.37
CA GLU A 90 14.40 -0.38 -0.30
C GLU A 90 13.04 -0.90 -0.75
N VAL A 91 12.56 -1.97 -0.12
CA VAL A 91 11.19 -2.47 -0.28
C VAL A 91 10.19 -1.48 0.34
N LEU A 92 8.92 -1.57 -0.05
CA LEU A 92 7.84 -0.73 0.47
C LEU A 92 8.20 0.77 0.49
N PRO A 93 8.51 1.39 -0.65
CA PRO A 93 9.08 2.74 -0.71
C PRO A 93 8.19 3.86 -0.19
N GLN A 94 6.91 3.57 0.08
CA GLN A 94 5.96 4.52 0.67
C GLN A 94 5.90 4.43 2.21
N GLU A 95 6.58 3.45 2.80
CA GLU A 95 6.58 3.22 4.23
C GLU A 95 7.83 3.80 4.90
N ASP A 96 7.81 3.88 6.24
CA ASP A 96 8.98 4.32 6.98
C ASP A 96 10.16 3.37 6.73
N ARG A 97 11.28 3.98 6.34
CA ARG A 97 12.45 3.26 5.85
C ARG A 97 13.08 2.34 6.91
N GLU A 98 12.99 2.71 8.19
CA GLU A 98 13.51 1.90 9.29
C GLU A 98 12.68 0.62 9.42
N LEU A 99 11.36 0.73 9.43
CA LEU A 99 10.47 -0.41 9.56
C LEU A 99 10.47 -1.29 8.31
N ALA A 100 10.59 -0.69 7.12
CA ALA A 100 10.73 -1.45 5.87
C ALA A 100 11.99 -2.31 5.86
N ARG A 101 13.13 -1.80 6.37
CA ARG A 101 14.37 -2.57 6.53
C ARG A 101 14.25 -3.69 7.54
N LEU A 102 13.59 -3.43 8.67
CA LEU A 102 13.34 -4.48 9.67
C LEU A 102 12.50 -5.60 9.06
N LEU A 103 11.41 -5.27 8.37
CA LEU A 103 10.57 -6.25 7.68
C LEU A 103 11.38 -7.06 6.67
N ARG A 104 12.18 -6.40 5.82
CA ARG A 104 13.04 -7.10 4.86
C ARG A 104 13.97 -8.09 5.56
N GLY A 105 14.60 -7.69 6.67
CA GLY A 105 15.47 -8.58 7.45
C GLY A 105 14.72 -9.82 7.92
N TYR A 106 13.50 -9.70 8.44
CA TYR A 106 12.69 -10.85 8.85
C TYR A 106 12.29 -11.75 7.70
N LEU A 107 11.97 -11.18 6.54
CA LEU A 107 11.69 -11.97 5.34
C LEU A 107 12.93 -12.74 4.86
N GLU A 108 14.11 -12.14 4.94
CA GLU A 108 15.39 -12.79 4.61
C GLU A 108 15.75 -13.89 5.62
N GLU A 109 15.46 -13.70 6.91
CA GLU A 109 15.59 -14.74 7.94
C GLU A 109 14.65 -15.93 7.69
N GLU A 110 13.48 -15.72 7.11
CA GLU A 110 12.56 -16.78 6.66
C GLU A 110 13.02 -17.48 5.36
N GLY A 111 14.13 -17.04 4.75
CA GLY A 111 14.73 -17.67 3.58
C GLY A 111 14.41 -17.04 2.24
N LEU A 112 13.71 -15.90 2.20
CA LEU A 112 13.56 -15.12 0.99
C LEU A 112 14.91 -14.50 0.61
N ARG A 113 15.15 -14.38 -0.71
CA ARG A 113 16.29 -13.59 -1.23
C ARG A 113 15.75 -12.26 -1.75
N VAL A 114 16.11 -11.15 -1.10
CA VAL A 114 15.62 -9.82 -1.49
C VAL A 114 16.79 -8.99 -2.05
N HIS A 115 16.69 -8.61 -3.31
CA HIS A 115 17.66 -7.76 -3.99
C HIS A 115 17.04 -6.41 -4.29
N THR A 116 17.49 -5.37 -3.61
CA THR A 116 17.07 -3.98 -3.82
C THR A 116 18.06 -3.22 -4.70
N GLY A 117 17.60 -2.15 -5.38
CA GLY A 117 18.40 -1.38 -6.33
C GLY A 117 18.81 -2.21 -7.54
N VAL A 118 17.98 -3.15 -7.99
CA VAL A 118 18.21 -4.04 -9.14
C VAL A 118 17.23 -3.72 -10.24
N ARG A 119 17.76 -3.29 -11.38
CA ARG A 119 16.96 -2.95 -12.55
C ARG A 119 16.87 -4.13 -13.53
N VAL A 120 15.64 -4.58 -13.78
CA VAL A 120 15.37 -5.59 -14.83
C VAL A 120 15.49 -4.95 -16.21
N GLU A 121 16.27 -5.58 -17.09
CA GLU A 121 16.56 -5.10 -18.44
C GLU A 121 15.87 -5.91 -19.55
N ALA A 122 15.72 -7.21 -19.35
CA ALA A 122 15.05 -8.10 -20.30
C ALA A 122 14.59 -9.39 -19.63
N VAL A 123 13.58 -10.01 -20.20
CA VAL A 123 13.05 -11.31 -19.79
C VAL A 123 13.00 -12.24 -21.00
N ALA A 124 13.39 -13.49 -20.78
CA ALA A 124 13.20 -14.60 -21.73
C ALA A 124 12.60 -15.79 -21.01
N ARG A 125 11.93 -16.67 -21.77
CA ARG A 125 11.39 -17.92 -21.27
C ARG A 125 11.73 -19.08 -22.20
N GLU A 126 12.62 -19.95 -21.73
CA GLU A 126 13.05 -21.18 -22.43
C GLU A 126 12.88 -22.36 -21.46
N GLY A 127 11.61 -22.76 -21.22
CA GLY A 127 11.26 -23.63 -20.12
C GLY A 127 11.15 -22.87 -18.81
N ALA A 128 12.26 -22.45 -18.22
CA ALA A 128 12.32 -21.53 -17.08
C ALA A 128 12.35 -20.07 -17.54
N PHE A 129 12.00 -19.16 -16.61
CA PHE A 129 12.19 -17.72 -16.81
C PHE A 129 13.64 -17.34 -16.53
N ARG A 130 14.22 -16.54 -17.45
CA ARG A 130 15.54 -15.92 -17.32
C ARG A 130 15.36 -14.40 -17.32
N VAL A 131 15.71 -13.77 -16.22
CA VAL A 131 15.57 -12.32 -16.03
C VAL A 131 16.97 -11.71 -15.99
N ARG A 132 17.29 -10.94 -17.01
CA ARG A 132 18.54 -10.19 -17.09
C ARG A 132 18.37 -8.85 -16.38
N THR A 133 19.34 -8.52 -15.56
CA THR A 133 19.37 -7.30 -14.76
C THR A 133 20.74 -6.62 -14.90
N ASP A 134 20.87 -5.39 -14.40
CA ASP A 134 22.14 -4.68 -14.25
C ASP A 134 23.11 -5.32 -13.25
N ARG A 135 22.68 -6.39 -12.54
CA ARG A 135 23.52 -7.14 -11.57
C ARG A 135 23.67 -8.63 -11.90
N GLY A 136 23.30 -9.04 -13.10
CA GLY A 136 23.42 -10.42 -13.56
C GLY A 136 22.10 -11.02 -14.00
N VAL A 137 22.06 -12.35 -14.11
CA VAL A 137 20.89 -13.11 -14.57
C VAL A 137 20.32 -13.90 -13.42
N PHE A 138 18.99 -13.84 -13.26
CA PHE A 138 18.22 -14.63 -12.30
C PHE A 138 17.32 -15.61 -13.06
N GLU A 139 17.17 -16.81 -12.53
CA GLU A 139 16.36 -17.86 -13.14
C GLU A 139 15.36 -18.42 -12.13
N ALA A 140 14.14 -18.71 -12.60
CA ALA A 140 13.11 -19.39 -11.82
C ALA A 140 12.09 -20.10 -12.71
N GLU A 141 11.38 -21.07 -12.13
CA GLU A 141 10.29 -21.78 -12.81
C GLU A 141 9.16 -20.82 -13.19
N ARG A 142 8.82 -19.89 -12.29
CA ARG A 142 7.79 -18.87 -12.51
C ARG A 142 8.32 -17.46 -12.22
N LEU A 143 7.72 -16.50 -12.91
CA LEU A 143 7.97 -15.07 -12.74
C LEU A 143 6.65 -14.38 -12.37
N LEU A 144 6.62 -13.73 -11.22
CA LEU A 144 5.54 -12.86 -10.76
C LEU A 144 5.91 -11.40 -10.97
N VAL A 145 5.05 -10.63 -11.65
CA VAL A 145 5.23 -9.19 -11.82
C VAL A 145 4.26 -8.45 -10.90
N ALA A 146 4.80 -7.72 -9.93
CA ALA A 146 4.08 -6.97 -8.90
C ALA A 146 4.52 -5.49 -8.87
N THR A 147 4.71 -4.88 -10.06
CA THR A 147 5.23 -3.51 -10.25
C THR A 147 4.16 -2.43 -10.21
N GLY A 148 2.98 -2.75 -9.72
CA GLY A 148 1.85 -1.84 -9.55
C GLY A 148 0.64 -2.19 -10.41
N ARG A 149 -0.34 -1.28 -10.36
CA ARG A 149 -1.64 -1.42 -11.06
C ARG A 149 -1.99 -0.11 -11.75
N ARG A 150 -2.75 -0.17 -12.82
CA ARG A 150 -3.26 1.00 -13.55
C ARG A 150 -4.78 0.95 -13.66
N PRO A 151 -5.47 2.11 -13.63
CA PRO A 151 -6.92 2.17 -13.85
C PRO A 151 -7.34 1.43 -15.11
N ASP A 152 -8.39 0.64 -15.01
CA ASP A 152 -8.97 -0.07 -16.16
C ASP A 152 -9.98 0.81 -16.88
N LEU A 153 -9.50 1.58 -17.84
CA LEU A 153 -10.25 2.60 -18.57
C LEU A 153 -10.35 2.29 -20.08
N GLU A 154 -9.79 1.16 -20.51
CA GLU A 154 -9.76 0.82 -21.93
C GLU A 154 -11.13 0.37 -22.46
N GLY A 155 -11.43 0.80 -23.69
CA GLY A 155 -12.68 0.43 -24.36
C GLY A 155 -13.92 1.15 -23.85
N LEU A 156 -13.78 2.07 -22.87
CA LEU A 156 -14.91 2.83 -22.34
C LEU A 156 -15.37 3.97 -23.26
N GLY A 157 -14.59 4.34 -24.30
CA GLY A 157 -14.95 5.43 -25.21
C GLY A 157 -14.92 6.80 -24.53
N LEU A 158 -14.01 7.04 -23.60
CA LEU A 158 -13.93 8.25 -22.78
C LEU A 158 -13.77 9.52 -23.61
N GLU A 159 -13.05 9.45 -24.72
CA GLU A 159 -12.84 10.56 -25.66
C GLU A 159 -14.17 11.04 -26.27
N ARG A 160 -15.08 10.11 -26.57
CA ARG A 160 -16.43 10.41 -27.08
C ARG A 160 -17.29 11.10 -26.03
N ALA A 161 -17.04 10.76 -24.76
CA ALA A 161 -17.73 11.38 -23.63
C ALA A 161 -17.15 12.74 -23.22
N GLY A 162 -16.06 13.21 -23.83
CA GLY A 162 -15.34 14.42 -23.39
C GLY A 162 -14.68 14.27 -22.03
N VAL A 163 -14.33 13.02 -21.65
CA VAL A 163 -13.60 12.72 -20.43
C VAL A 163 -12.10 12.69 -20.70
N GLU A 164 -11.38 13.64 -20.13
CA GLU A 164 -9.94 13.79 -20.31
C GLU A 164 -9.14 12.96 -19.34
N ARG A 165 -7.93 12.60 -19.78
CA ARG A 165 -6.87 11.99 -18.95
C ARG A 165 -5.68 12.93 -18.82
N ASP A 166 -4.90 12.75 -17.77
CA ASP A 166 -3.61 13.41 -17.62
C ASP A 166 -2.52 12.70 -18.48
N GLU A 167 -1.31 13.25 -18.47
CA GLU A 167 -0.17 12.73 -19.24
C GLU A 167 0.23 11.29 -18.82
N ARG A 168 -0.14 10.87 -17.62
CA ARG A 168 0.09 9.52 -17.09
C ARG A 168 -1.05 8.54 -17.40
N GLY A 169 -2.13 9.03 -18.05
CA GLY A 169 -3.29 8.23 -18.41
C GLY A 169 -4.35 8.09 -17.31
N PHE A 170 -4.24 8.83 -16.20
CA PHE A 170 -5.25 8.89 -15.16
C PHE A 170 -6.36 9.88 -15.52
N LEU A 171 -7.57 9.65 -14.98
CA LEU A 171 -8.67 10.58 -15.16
C LEU A 171 -8.37 11.94 -14.52
N ARG A 172 -8.65 13.03 -15.23
CA ARG A 172 -8.68 14.36 -14.64
C ARG A 172 -9.94 14.52 -13.81
N LEU A 173 -9.77 14.64 -12.48
CA LEU A 173 -10.86 14.76 -11.52
C LEU A 173 -10.76 16.06 -10.74
N ASP A 174 -11.94 16.64 -10.46
CA ASP A 174 -12.04 17.71 -9.45
C ASP A 174 -12.15 17.12 -8.02
N PRO A 175 -12.11 17.94 -6.97
CA PRO A 175 -12.25 17.47 -5.59
C PRO A 175 -13.57 16.75 -5.27
N SER A 176 -14.57 16.88 -6.14
CA SER A 176 -15.86 16.17 -6.05
C SER A 176 -15.83 14.79 -6.70
N LEU A 177 -14.68 14.34 -7.19
CA LEU A 177 -14.49 13.14 -8.00
C LEU A 177 -15.23 13.17 -9.35
N ARG A 178 -15.50 14.36 -9.86
CA ARG A 178 -16.13 14.59 -11.15
C ARG A 178 -15.05 14.76 -12.22
N THR A 179 -15.28 14.17 -13.39
CA THR A 179 -14.39 14.30 -14.57
C THR A 179 -14.61 15.63 -15.29
N THR A 180 -13.91 15.84 -16.39
CA THR A 180 -14.13 16.98 -17.30
C THR A 180 -15.54 16.97 -17.93
N ASN A 181 -16.18 15.82 -18.04
CA ASN A 181 -17.61 15.73 -18.33
C ASN A 181 -18.41 15.88 -17.03
N PRO A 182 -19.29 16.94 -16.90
CA PRO A 182 -20.02 17.20 -15.65
C PRO A 182 -21.03 16.13 -15.26
N ARG A 183 -21.34 15.18 -16.15
CA ARG A 183 -22.22 14.04 -15.89
C ARG A 183 -21.47 12.81 -15.41
N VAL A 184 -20.13 12.77 -15.54
CA VAL A 184 -19.31 11.58 -15.28
C VAL A 184 -18.45 11.77 -14.05
N TYR A 185 -18.55 10.86 -13.11
CA TYR A 185 -17.78 10.76 -11.87
C TYR A 185 -16.94 9.50 -11.89
N ALA A 186 -15.92 9.43 -11.01
CA ALA A 186 -15.11 8.23 -10.86
C ALA A 186 -14.84 7.91 -9.38
N ALA A 187 -14.62 6.63 -9.08
CA ALA A 187 -14.34 6.17 -7.72
C ALA A 187 -13.36 4.99 -7.72
N GLY A 188 -12.72 4.77 -6.58
CA GLY A 188 -11.79 3.67 -6.36
C GLY A 188 -10.57 3.75 -7.26
N ASP A 189 -10.06 2.58 -7.64
CA ASP A 189 -8.84 2.47 -8.44
C ASP A 189 -8.97 3.10 -9.82
N ALA A 190 -10.19 3.09 -10.39
CA ALA A 190 -10.48 3.76 -11.67
C ALA A 190 -10.25 5.27 -11.60
N ALA A 191 -10.41 5.88 -10.44
CA ALA A 191 -10.19 7.30 -10.20
C ALA A 191 -8.71 7.67 -10.01
N GLY A 192 -7.78 6.69 -10.04
CA GLY A 192 -6.36 6.94 -9.76
C GLY A 192 -6.05 7.27 -8.30
N LEU A 193 -6.96 6.95 -7.38
CA LEU A 193 -6.79 7.08 -5.93
C LEU A 193 -5.91 5.97 -5.36
N PRO A 194 -5.43 6.09 -4.10
CA PRO A 194 -4.76 5.00 -3.41
C PRO A 194 -5.59 3.70 -3.46
N GLN A 195 -4.96 2.61 -3.87
CA GLN A 195 -5.64 1.37 -4.28
C GLN A 195 -5.96 0.47 -3.09
N PHE A 196 -6.85 0.93 -2.21
CA PHE A 196 -7.35 0.20 -1.05
C PHE A 196 -8.87 0.06 -1.12
N VAL A 197 -9.39 -1.07 -0.62
CA VAL A 197 -10.85 -1.36 -0.61
C VAL A 197 -11.64 -0.27 0.12
N TYR A 198 -11.15 0.20 1.26
CA TYR A 198 -11.80 1.26 2.02
C TYR A 198 -11.75 2.63 1.33
N VAL A 199 -10.73 2.90 0.50
CA VAL A 199 -10.70 4.09 -0.37
C VAL A 199 -11.74 3.97 -1.48
N ALA A 200 -11.86 2.80 -2.10
CA ALA A 200 -12.87 2.55 -3.12
C ALA A 200 -14.29 2.74 -2.56
N ALA A 201 -14.57 2.19 -1.38
CA ALA A 201 -15.86 2.34 -0.71
C ALA A 201 -16.17 3.81 -0.35
N GLN A 202 -15.20 4.51 0.26
CA GLN A 202 -15.36 5.91 0.67
C GLN A 202 -15.50 6.84 -0.54
N SER A 203 -14.65 6.69 -1.56
CA SER A 203 -14.71 7.51 -2.78
C SER A 203 -15.99 7.24 -3.57
N GLY A 204 -16.48 6.00 -3.61
CA GLY A 204 -17.77 5.66 -4.21
C GLY A 204 -18.92 6.40 -3.52
N ARG A 205 -18.95 6.42 -2.19
CA ARG A 205 -19.93 7.18 -1.41
C ARG A 205 -19.83 8.69 -1.68
N VAL A 206 -18.60 9.23 -1.72
CA VAL A 206 -18.37 10.66 -2.00
C VAL A 206 -18.81 11.02 -3.42
N ALA A 207 -18.41 10.24 -4.42
CA ALA A 207 -18.80 10.47 -5.82
C ALA A 207 -20.33 10.41 -6.01
N ALA A 208 -21.00 9.42 -5.41
CA ALA A 208 -22.46 9.28 -5.47
C ALA A 208 -23.18 10.49 -4.84
N ARG A 209 -22.74 10.96 -3.65
CA ARG A 209 -23.31 12.15 -3.02
C ARG A 209 -23.14 13.39 -3.89
N ASN A 210 -21.95 13.61 -4.43
CA ASN A 210 -21.67 14.74 -5.31
C ASN A 210 -22.48 14.66 -6.61
N ALA A 211 -22.66 13.48 -7.19
CA ALA A 211 -23.50 13.25 -8.35
C ALA A 211 -24.98 13.60 -8.08
N LEU A 212 -25.45 13.44 -6.84
CA LEU A 212 -26.79 13.79 -6.40
C LEU A 212 -26.91 15.24 -5.89
N GLY A 213 -25.86 16.06 -6.05
CA GLY A 213 -25.86 17.47 -5.66
C GLY A 213 -25.54 17.74 -4.18
N VAL A 214 -25.13 16.72 -3.42
CA VAL A 214 -24.73 16.86 -2.01
C VAL A 214 -23.22 17.01 -1.95
N LYS A 215 -22.72 18.21 -1.63
CA LYS A 215 -21.27 18.45 -1.48
C LYS A 215 -20.64 17.54 -0.43
N ALA A 216 -19.72 16.73 -0.85
CA ALA A 216 -18.98 15.81 0.01
C ALA A 216 -17.51 15.77 -0.44
N PRO A 217 -16.55 16.24 0.37
CA PRO A 217 -15.13 16.12 0.06
C PRO A 217 -14.63 14.70 0.35
N LEU A 218 -13.62 14.27 -0.41
CA LEU A 218 -12.84 13.10 -0.08
C LEU A 218 -11.63 13.54 0.78
N ASP A 219 -11.59 13.05 2.02
CA ASP A 219 -10.47 13.27 2.93
C ASP A 219 -9.64 11.99 3.04
N LEU A 220 -8.37 12.07 2.69
CA LEU A 220 -7.39 10.99 2.75
C LEU A 220 -6.21 11.30 3.70
N ALA A 221 -6.31 12.37 4.52
CA ALA A 221 -5.20 12.81 5.38
C ALA A 221 -4.77 11.74 6.40
N ALA A 222 -5.73 10.99 6.94
CA ALA A 222 -5.47 9.88 7.88
C ALA A 222 -5.72 8.51 7.22
N LEU A 223 -5.29 8.36 5.97
CA LEU A 223 -5.42 7.10 5.26
C LEU A 223 -4.44 6.06 5.83
N PRO A 224 -4.92 4.93 6.36
CA PRO A 224 -4.02 3.85 6.76
C PRO A 224 -3.50 3.09 5.53
N ARG A 225 -2.30 2.54 5.67
CA ARG A 225 -1.69 1.60 4.73
C ARG A 225 -1.31 0.35 5.51
N VAL A 226 -1.65 -0.81 4.99
CA VAL A 226 -1.33 -2.09 5.62
C VAL A 226 -0.75 -3.03 4.57
N THR A 227 0.42 -3.59 4.87
CA THR A 227 1.03 -4.71 4.14
C THR A 227 0.87 -5.95 5.00
N PHE A 228 0.17 -6.96 4.49
CA PHE A 228 -0.22 -8.18 5.22
C PHE A 228 0.86 -9.27 5.15
N THR A 229 2.11 -8.87 5.34
CA THR A 229 3.19 -9.80 5.68
C THR A 229 3.06 -10.26 7.13
N ASP A 230 3.90 -11.16 7.59
CA ASP A 230 4.02 -11.55 8.99
C ASP A 230 5.50 -11.44 9.43
N PRO A 231 5.85 -10.43 10.26
CA PRO A 231 4.96 -9.42 10.85
C PRO A 231 4.36 -8.47 9.80
N ALA A 232 3.14 -7.98 10.07
CA ALA A 232 2.46 -7.02 9.22
C ALA A 232 3.02 -5.60 9.45
N LEU A 233 3.10 -4.80 8.38
CA LEU A 233 3.46 -3.39 8.48
C LEU A 233 2.24 -2.52 8.24
N ALA A 234 1.82 -1.78 9.27
CA ALA A 234 0.73 -0.82 9.20
C ALA A 234 1.23 0.59 9.49
N ALA A 235 0.72 1.58 8.75
CA ALA A 235 1.12 2.97 8.89
C ALA A 235 -0.05 3.92 8.65
N VAL A 236 -0.01 5.07 9.29
CA VAL A 236 -0.89 6.21 9.02
C VAL A 236 -0.12 7.51 9.15
N GLY A 237 -0.48 8.51 8.36
CA GLY A 237 0.17 9.81 8.36
C GLY A 237 1.53 9.80 7.66
N LEU A 238 2.42 10.68 8.10
CA LEU A 238 3.72 10.95 7.47
C LEU A 238 4.80 10.02 8.03
N THR A 239 5.71 9.58 7.16
CA THR A 239 6.98 9.00 7.57
C THR A 239 7.87 10.08 8.22
N GLU A 240 8.88 9.69 8.99
CA GLU A 240 9.81 10.65 9.57
C GLU A 240 10.48 11.51 8.49
N GLU A 241 10.86 10.92 7.36
CA GLU A 241 11.49 11.65 6.26
C GLU A 241 10.53 12.68 5.63
N GLU A 242 9.28 12.31 5.41
CA GLU A 242 8.25 13.22 4.90
C GLU A 242 7.94 14.36 5.87
N ALA A 243 7.82 14.03 7.16
CA ALA A 243 7.58 15.00 8.21
C ALA A 243 8.73 16.01 8.30
N ARG A 244 9.99 15.54 8.32
CA ARG A 244 11.17 16.42 8.32
C ARG A 244 11.26 17.31 7.08
N ARG A 245 10.91 16.79 5.90
CA ARG A 245 10.85 17.62 4.68
C ARG A 245 9.79 18.71 4.76
N ARG A 246 8.65 18.43 5.41
CA ARG A 246 7.51 19.36 5.47
C ARG A 246 7.58 20.34 6.63
N TYR A 247 8.05 19.92 7.80
CA TYR A 247 8.02 20.69 9.05
C TYR A 247 9.42 21.05 9.58
N GLY A 248 10.49 20.54 8.95
CA GLY A 248 11.86 20.92 9.30
C GLY A 248 12.42 20.20 10.52
N ALA A 249 13.34 20.88 11.22
CA ALA A 249 14.13 20.29 12.31
C ALA A 249 13.35 20.09 13.62
N GLY A 250 12.18 20.74 13.79
CA GLY A 250 11.34 20.58 14.98
C GLY A 250 10.64 19.21 15.08
N VAL A 251 10.69 18.41 14.01
CA VAL A 251 10.12 17.06 14.02
C VAL A 251 10.90 16.14 14.95
N ARG A 252 10.16 15.50 15.86
CA ARG A 252 10.67 14.46 16.76
C ARG A 252 10.10 13.10 16.35
N ALA A 253 10.89 12.06 16.50
CA ALA A 253 10.47 10.67 16.27
C ALA A 253 11.06 9.75 17.33
N ALA A 254 10.33 8.70 17.66
CA ALA A 254 10.82 7.63 18.54
C ALA A 254 10.44 6.27 17.97
N THR A 255 11.36 5.30 18.12
CA THR A 255 11.14 3.91 17.74
C THR A 255 11.23 3.03 18.99
N LEU A 256 10.23 2.18 19.21
CA LEU A 256 10.17 1.21 20.31
C LEU A 256 10.21 -0.20 19.74
N PRO A 257 11.29 -0.98 19.93
CA PRO A 257 11.33 -2.38 19.51
C PRO A 257 10.27 -3.23 20.24
N LEU A 258 9.68 -4.20 19.57
CA LEU A 258 8.68 -5.10 20.17
C LEU A 258 9.24 -5.93 21.34
N SER A 259 10.56 -6.13 21.41
CA SER A 259 11.22 -6.74 22.57
C SER A 259 11.05 -5.97 23.89
N GLN A 260 10.49 -4.75 23.84
CA GLN A 260 10.15 -3.93 25.00
C GLN A 260 8.63 -3.85 25.26
N VAL A 261 7.82 -4.53 24.48
CA VAL A 261 6.37 -4.59 24.63
C VAL A 261 6.00 -5.88 25.36
N PRO A 262 5.36 -5.83 26.55
CA PRO A 262 5.07 -7.03 27.36
C PRO A 262 4.29 -8.10 26.61
N LYS A 263 3.30 -7.70 25.80
CA LYS A 263 2.52 -8.64 24.96
C LYS A 263 3.39 -9.42 23.98
N ALA A 264 4.35 -8.77 23.33
CA ALA A 264 5.23 -9.41 22.36
C ALA A 264 6.15 -10.45 23.06
N LEU A 265 6.63 -10.13 24.27
CA LEU A 265 7.43 -11.05 25.09
C LEU A 265 6.61 -12.29 25.48
N THR A 266 5.36 -12.10 25.95
CA THR A 266 4.50 -13.22 26.33
C THR A 266 4.07 -14.07 25.14
N ALA A 267 3.89 -13.47 23.98
CA ALA A 267 3.60 -14.17 22.72
C ALA A 267 4.84 -14.87 22.12
N ARG A 268 6.04 -14.57 22.62
CA ARG A 268 7.33 -15.03 22.07
C ARG A 268 7.53 -14.63 20.60
N ASP A 269 6.94 -13.52 20.19
CA ASP A 269 7.17 -12.90 18.90
C ASP A 269 7.50 -11.42 19.11
N THR A 270 8.79 -11.12 19.07
CA THR A 270 9.35 -9.78 19.27
C THR A 270 9.82 -9.15 17.96
N ARG A 271 9.44 -9.74 16.81
CA ARG A 271 9.77 -9.20 15.49
C ARG A 271 8.97 -7.95 15.25
N GLY A 272 9.66 -6.80 15.16
CA GLY A 272 9.07 -5.52 14.78
C GLY A 272 9.32 -4.39 15.75
N ALA A 273 8.61 -3.30 15.54
CA ALA A 273 8.70 -2.07 16.30
C ALA A 273 7.47 -1.20 16.11
N PHE A 274 7.25 -0.30 17.06
CA PHE A 274 6.39 0.88 16.93
C PHE A 274 7.25 2.10 16.61
N LYS A 275 6.78 2.99 15.76
CA LYS A 275 7.41 4.28 15.49
C LYS A 275 6.38 5.38 15.46
N ILE A 276 6.60 6.45 16.22
CA ILE A 276 5.78 7.66 16.26
C ILE A 276 6.57 8.84 15.72
N VAL A 277 5.89 9.72 15.01
CA VAL A 277 6.43 10.96 14.45
C VAL A 277 5.54 12.10 14.89
N VAL A 278 6.13 13.14 15.49
CA VAL A 278 5.40 14.32 16.00
C VAL A 278 6.07 15.61 15.52
N ASP A 279 5.28 16.70 15.46
CA ASP A 279 5.82 18.04 15.24
C ASP A 279 6.47 18.65 16.50
N GLU A 280 6.86 19.91 16.43
CA GLU A 280 7.48 20.65 17.54
C GLU A 280 6.52 20.84 18.71
N GLU A 281 5.24 21.00 18.46
CA GLU A 281 4.17 21.12 19.45
C GLU A 281 3.77 19.77 20.05
N GLY A 282 4.23 18.67 19.48
CA GLY A 282 3.96 17.32 19.93
C GLY A 282 2.71 16.70 19.30
N THR A 283 2.15 17.30 18.24
CA THR A 283 1.02 16.73 17.48
C THR A 283 1.47 15.49 16.71
N VAL A 284 0.69 14.44 16.74
CA VAL A 284 1.00 13.18 16.02
C VAL A 284 0.83 13.39 14.52
N LEU A 285 1.95 13.34 13.80
CA LEU A 285 2.02 13.43 12.34
C LEU A 285 1.96 12.07 11.67
N GLY A 286 2.44 11.04 12.35
CA GLY A 286 2.45 9.67 11.83
C GLY A 286 2.67 8.63 12.92
N LEU A 287 2.07 7.46 12.69
CA LEU A 287 2.28 6.25 13.48
C LEU A 287 2.50 5.08 12.55
N HIS A 288 3.54 4.29 12.84
CA HIS A 288 3.95 3.12 12.06
C HIS A 288 4.13 1.94 13.00
N VAL A 289 3.60 0.80 12.63
CA VAL A 289 3.61 -0.41 13.45
C VAL A 289 4.04 -1.58 12.59
N LEU A 290 5.14 -2.22 12.94
CA LEU A 290 5.56 -3.51 12.41
C LEU A 290 5.34 -4.54 13.51
N ALA A 291 4.32 -5.38 13.39
CA ALA A 291 3.94 -6.35 14.41
C ALA A 291 2.96 -7.38 13.86
N HIS A 292 2.77 -8.48 14.57
CA HIS A 292 1.59 -9.33 14.38
C HIS A 292 0.32 -8.48 14.61
N GLU A 293 -0.68 -8.58 13.73
CA GLU A 293 -1.94 -7.82 13.83
C GLU A 293 -1.78 -6.28 13.81
N ALA A 294 -0.70 -5.76 13.20
CA ALA A 294 -0.48 -4.31 13.12
C ALA A 294 -1.66 -3.54 12.50
N GLY A 295 -2.40 -4.17 11.59
CA GLY A 295 -3.59 -3.60 10.96
C GLY A 295 -4.72 -3.28 11.96
N ASP A 296 -4.85 -4.05 13.04
CA ASP A 296 -5.85 -3.79 14.09
C ASP A 296 -5.35 -2.71 15.05
N VAL A 297 -4.07 -2.75 15.38
CA VAL A 297 -3.44 -1.81 16.33
C VAL A 297 -3.39 -0.39 15.78
N ILE A 298 -3.18 -0.21 14.46
CA ILE A 298 -3.03 1.12 13.85
C ILE A 298 -4.27 2.03 13.98
N GLN A 299 -5.44 1.46 14.33
CA GLN A 299 -6.70 2.21 14.37
C GLN A 299 -6.65 3.42 15.32
N GLU A 300 -5.96 3.32 16.44
CA GLU A 300 -5.75 4.45 17.36
C GLU A 300 -4.91 5.55 16.72
N GLY A 301 -3.85 5.18 16.00
CA GLY A 301 -3.03 6.12 15.23
C GLY A 301 -3.83 6.86 14.15
N ILE A 302 -4.79 6.19 13.51
CA ILE A 302 -5.69 6.82 12.53
C ILE A 302 -6.49 7.94 13.20
N LEU A 303 -7.03 7.69 14.39
CA LEU A 303 -7.78 8.70 15.14
C LEU A 303 -6.86 9.84 15.60
N ALA A 304 -5.67 9.52 16.08
CA ALA A 304 -4.69 10.51 16.52
C ALA A 304 -4.31 11.47 15.37
N VAL A 305 -3.95 10.94 14.22
CA VAL A 305 -3.61 11.77 13.03
C VAL A 305 -4.82 12.55 12.54
N LYS A 306 -5.99 11.91 12.47
CA LYS A 306 -7.21 12.53 11.94
C LYS A 306 -7.68 13.71 12.76
N TYR A 307 -7.59 13.64 14.08
CA TYR A 307 -8.08 14.65 15.00
C TYR A 307 -6.97 15.54 15.58
N GLY A 308 -5.71 15.30 15.18
CA GLY A 308 -4.57 16.11 15.63
C GLY A 308 -4.27 15.95 17.12
N PHE A 309 -4.33 14.70 17.63
CA PHE A 309 -3.97 14.44 19.04
C PHE A 309 -2.48 14.70 19.26
N GLY A 310 -2.15 15.20 20.45
CA GLY A 310 -0.79 15.23 20.94
C GLY A 310 -0.32 13.85 21.39
N TYR A 311 0.99 13.58 21.33
CA TYR A 311 1.53 12.33 21.86
C TYR A 311 1.23 12.12 23.36
N ARG A 312 1.04 13.21 24.12
CA ARG A 312 0.66 13.14 25.54
C ARG A 312 -0.76 12.62 25.73
N ASP A 313 -1.67 12.91 24.81
CA ASP A 313 -3.03 12.35 24.85
C ASP A 313 -2.99 10.81 24.77
N LEU A 314 -2.05 10.28 23.97
CA LEU A 314 -1.82 8.83 23.87
C LEU A 314 -1.23 8.25 25.17
N ILE A 315 -0.37 8.99 25.86
CA ILE A 315 0.18 8.59 27.16
C ILE A 315 -0.91 8.55 28.24
N ASP A 316 -1.79 9.54 28.25
CA ASP A 316 -2.85 9.70 29.24
C ASP A 316 -4.08 8.81 28.98
N THR A 317 -4.16 8.20 27.78
CA THR A 317 -5.23 7.24 27.44
C THR A 317 -4.96 5.87 28.07
N PHE A 318 -6.00 5.21 28.55
CA PHE A 318 -5.90 3.85 29.07
C PHE A 318 -5.71 2.84 27.94
N HIS A 319 -4.66 2.03 28.05
CA HIS A 319 -4.42 0.88 27.16
C HIS A 319 -4.56 -0.41 27.98
N PRO A 320 -5.28 -1.42 27.46
CA PRO A 320 -5.40 -2.70 28.15
C PRO A 320 -4.02 -3.38 28.27
N TYR A 321 -3.68 -3.77 29.51
CA TYR A 321 -2.43 -4.49 29.79
C TYR A 321 -2.38 -5.84 29.07
N LEU A 322 -1.20 -6.22 28.59
CA LEU A 322 -0.91 -7.40 27.77
C LEU A 322 -1.60 -7.41 26.41
N THR A 323 -1.73 -6.23 25.76
CA THR A 323 -2.12 -6.12 24.37
C THR A 323 -1.01 -5.42 23.55
N LEU A 324 -1.03 -5.58 22.22
CA LEU A 324 -0.11 -4.81 21.36
C LEU A 324 -0.45 -3.32 21.33
N ALA A 325 -1.71 -2.95 21.57
CA ALA A 325 -2.13 -1.54 21.64
C ALA A 325 -1.35 -0.75 22.70
N GLU A 326 -0.92 -1.38 23.81
CA GLU A 326 -0.06 -0.78 24.83
C GLU A 326 1.25 -0.22 24.23
N GLY A 327 1.73 -0.78 23.13
CA GLY A 327 2.90 -0.31 22.40
C GLY A 327 2.77 1.13 21.89
N ILE A 328 1.53 1.61 21.64
CA ILE A 328 1.29 2.99 21.23
C ILE A 328 1.60 3.96 22.37
N ARG A 329 1.13 3.67 23.58
CA ARG A 329 1.47 4.44 24.77
C ARG A 329 2.98 4.42 25.04
N LEU A 330 3.60 3.24 24.97
CA LEU A 330 5.02 3.08 25.25
C LEU A 330 5.90 3.82 24.21
N VAL A 331 5.56 3.81 22.93
CA VAL A 331 6.32 4.56 21.92
C VAL A 331 6.11 6.08 22.07
N ALA A 332 4.93 6.52 22.52
CA ALA A 332 4.71 7.92 22.85
C ALA A 332 5.56 8.36 24.06
N GLN A 333 5.68 7.55 25.11
CA GLN A 333 6.57 7.79 26.24
C GLN A 333 8.05 7.82 25.82
N ALA A 334 8.44 7.03 24.82
CA ALA A 334 9.81 6.98 24.31
C ALA A 334 10.28 8.30 23.65
N LEU A 335 9.39 9.24 23.37
CA LEU A 335 9.76 10.60 22.93
C LEU A 335 10.47 11.42 24.03
N ASP A 336 10.16 11.14 25.31
CA ASP A 336 10.66 11.90 26.44
C ASP A 336 11.58 11.08 27.37
N ALA A 337 11.61 9.76 27.21
CA ALA A 337 12.34 8.85 28.09
C ALA A 337 13.08 7.75 27.31
N ASP A 338 14.12 7.18 27.93
CA ASP A 338 14.80 6.01 27.36
C ASP A 338 13.83 4.80 27.35
N PRO A 339 13.53 4.23 26.18
CA PRO A 339 12.64 3.08 26.07
C PRO A 339 13.01 1.89 26.99
N LYS A 340 14.30 1.68 27.26
CA LYS A 340 14.78 0.62 28.16
C LYS A 340 14.42 0.81 29.63
N LYS A 341 14.04 2.03 29.99
CA LYS A 341 13.64 2.41 31.35
C LYS A 341 12.14 2.56 31.51
N LEU A 342 11.36 2.37 30.45
CA LEU A 342 9.92 2.44 30.50
C LEU A 342 9.37 1.25 31.28
N SER A 343 8.42 1.53 32.16
CA SER A 343 7.63 0.53 32.86
C SER A 343 6.23 0.52 32.30
N CYS A 344 5.67 -0.68 32.09
CA CYS A 344 4.27 -0.85 31.69
C CYS A 344 3.29 -0.30 32.73
N CYS A 345 3.75 -0.08 33.96
CA CYS A 345 2.95 0.35 35.11
C CYS A 345 3.25 1.79 35.57
N ALA A 346 4.09 2.54 34.84
CA ALA A 346 4.50 3.90 35.23
C ALA A 346 3.78 4.97 34.41
#